data_fb8381cb6d27df786b8ba56f91a56464
#
_entry.id   fb8381cb6d27df786b8ba56f91a56464
#
_cell.length_a   1.000
_cell.length_b   1.000
_cell.length_c   1.000
_cell.angle_alpha   90.00
_cell.angle_beta   90.00
_cell.angle_gamma   90.00
#
_symmetry.space_group_name_H-M   'P 1'
#
loop_
_entity.id
_entity.type
_entity.pdbx_description
1 polymer ?
#
loop_
_entity_poly.entity_id
_entity_poly.type
_entity_poly.pdbx_seq_one_letter_code
_entity_poly.pdbx_strand_id
1 'polypeptide(L)'
;MADTVNFLQNGYSGEVLEDLLTYTVQGNDTVREGLIHIKTGIQHRYTLPAIKLGNIIQDNVPTPQPIHGSKGDDGSNEYQFTERYLEPSDFMVYLEFNPRDYEKYWRFAQPEGNLVFRELDPKIQATMLRLLMDKKNEYIGNAIWTSARGGDTAAKITAPEGCTKIGANKEKYFDGVVKRILDNVSSKDTQVVAGGQCIVSGTTELTDGAAVEAALYAMWKKCPKQIRKKTSLAFVVGWDAWDAYDQYISDKKVKYSENTEVNRYRFKGKRIIPIVGIPEHTMVLGEFSTGMDSNLWMGVDYANDTDILKIDRLQANSELFFFQMRMKMDVNIVRPAEIVVHTAYKKSE
;
A
#
# COMPACT_ATOMS: atom_id res chain seq x y z
N MET A 1 15.61 31.95 5.84
CA MET A 1 16.86 31.61 6.54
C MET A 1 17.00 30.11 6.41
N ALA A 2 18.04 29.64 5.76
CA ALA A 2 18.27 28.21 5.65
C ALA A 2 18.80 27.73 7.00
N ASP A 3 18.04 26.91 7.69
CA ASP A 3 18.49 26.26 8.90
C ASP A 3 19.68 25.37 8.58
N THR A 4 20.82 25.75 9.12
CA THR A 4 22.08 24.98 9.01
C THR A 4 21.90 23.74 9.87
N VAL A 5 21.78 22.60 9.24
CA VAL A 5 21.72 21.30 9.92
C VAL A 5 23.07 21.06 10.60
N ASN A 6 23.11 21.10 11.92
CA ASN A 6 24.32 20.94 12.71
C ASN A 6 24.48 19.48 13.11
N PHE A 7 25.51 18.79 12.61
CA PHE A 7 25.75 17.35 12.77
C PHE A 7 26.30 16.90 14.13
N LEU A 8 26.54 17.82 15.04
CA LEU A 8 27.10 17.51 16.37
C LEU A 8 26.08 17.03 17.41
N GLN A 9 24.78 17.13 17.12
CA GLN A 9 23.69 16.59 17.97
C GLN A 9 22.53 16.16 17.10
N ASN A 10 22.62 14.99 16.46
CA ASN A 10 21.86 14.75 15.25
C ASN A 10 20.76 13.73 15.46
N GLY A 11 19.75 14.12 16.21
CA GLY A 11 18.40 13.61 16.05
C GLY A 11 17.58 14.63 15.25
N TYR A 12 16.98 14.22 14.15
CA TYR A 12 15.91 15.00 13.56
C TYR A 12 14.67 14.80 14.42
N SER A 13 14.12 15.89 14.93
CA SER A 13 12.92 15.86 15.78
C SER A 13 11.96 16.98 15.37
N GLY A 14 10.68 16.82 15.69
CA GLY A 14 9.65 17.82 15.44
C GLY A 14 9.29 17.96 13.97
N GLU A 15 9.06 19.18 13.53
CA GLU A 15 8.49 19.53 12.20
C GLU A 15 9.34 19.00 11.03
N VAL A 16 10.67 19.08 11.12
CA VAL A 16 11.56 18.58 10.06
C VAL A 16 11.47 17.06 9.91
N LEU A 17 11.35 16.34 11.01
CA LEU A 17 11.16 14.89 10.97
C LEU A 17 9.80 14.53 10.41
N GLU A 18 8.76 15.25 10.81
CA GLU A 18 7.40 15.05 10.30
C GLU A 18 7.34 15.31 8.79
N ASP A 19 7.97 16.36 8.29
CA ASP A 19 8.08 16.67 6.87
C ASP A 19 8.80 15.56 6.09
N LEU A 20 9.92 15.06 6.59
CA LEU A 20 10.67 13.97 5.95
C LEU A 20 9.88 12.67 5.92
N LEU A 21 9.19 12.32 7.01
CA LEU A 21 8.36 11.13 7.07
C LEU A 21 7.11 11.26 6.20
N THR A 22 6.48 12.43 6.22
CA THR A 22 5.33 12.75 5.39
C THR A 22 5.70 12.69 3.91
N TYR A 23 6.82 13.28 3.51
CA TYR A 23 7.36 13.19 2.15
C TYR A 23 7.58 11.73 1.73
N THR A 24 8.12 10.91 2.61
CA THR A 24 8.37 9.50 2.32
C THR A 24 7.08 8.71 2.08
N VAL A 25 6.06 8.94 2.90
CA VAL A 25 4.77 8.24 2.75
C VAL A 25 4.02 8.76 1.52
N GLN A 26 4.03 10.05 1.28
CA GLN A 26 3.35 10.67 0.15
C GLN A 26 4.08 10.47 -1.18
N GLY A 27 5.37 10.14 -1.15
CA GLY A 27 6.20 9.96 -2.34
C GLY A 27 5.91 8.70 -3.14
N ASN A 28 5.12 7.74 -2.61
CA ASN A 28 4.77 6.55 -3.39
C ASN A 28 3.49 6.76 -4.22
N ASP A 29 3.40 6.03 -5.34
CA ASP A 29 2.29 6.18 -6.29
C ASP A 29 0.92 5.91 -5.66
N THR A 30 0.81 4.93 -4.77
CA THR A 30 -0.46 4.56 -4.12
C THR A 30 -1.03 5.71 -3.28
N VAL A 31 -0.17 6.42 -2.57
CA VAL A 31 -0.56 7.57 -1.75
C VAL A 31 -0.76 8.81 -2.61
N ARG A 32 0.13 9.05 -3.58
CA ARG A 32 0.05 10.20 -4.50
C ARG A 32 -1.25 10.20 -5.30
N GLU A 33 -1.69 9.03 -5.76
CA GLU A 33 -2.98 8.87 -6.47
C GLU A 33 -4.21 8.90 -5.53
N GLY A 34 -3.99 9.04 -4.22
CA GLY A 34 -5.06 9.14 -3.23
C GLY A 34 -5.89 7.87 -3.07
N LEU A 35 -5.26 6.70 -3.14
CA LEU A 35 -5.94 5.41 -3.07
C LEU A 35 -6.08 4.86 -1.66
N ILE A 36 -5.33 5.38 -0.71
CA ILE A 36 -5.22 4.84 0.63
C ILE A 36 -5.49 5.92 1.68
N HIS A 37 -6.25 5.55 2.71
CA HIS A 37 -6.43 6.37 3.90
C HIS A 37 -5.32 6.10 4.90
N ILE A 38 -4.62 7.16 5.35
CA ILE A 38 -3.51 7.05 6.29
C ILE A 38 -3.99 7.43 7.68
N LYS A 39 -3.86 6.51 8.63
CA LYS A 39 -4.10 6.74 10.06
C LYS A 39 -2.78 6.80 10.79
N THR A 40 -2.48 7.95 11.36
CA THR A 40 -1.26 8.20 12.17
C THR A 40 -1.49 7.92 13.66
N GLY A 41 -0.40 7.74 14.40
CA GLY A 41 -0.45 7.63 15.86
C GLY A 41 -0.90 6.27 16.39
N ILE A 42 -0.69 5.19 15.65
CA ILE A 42 -1.03 3.83 16.08
C ILE A 42 0.19 3.19 16.74
N GLN A 43 0.22 3.12 18.06
CA GLN A 43 1.32 2.51 18.81
C GLN A 43 1.28 0.97 18.77
N HIS A 44 0.11 0.36 18.96
CA HIS A 44 -0.02 -1.09 19.00
C HIS A 44 -1.08 -1.61 18.03
N ARG A 45 -2.34 -1.32 18.29
CA ARG A 45 -3.45 -1.85 17.52
C ARG A 45 -4.55 -0.80 17.37
N TYR A 46 -5.07 -0.66 16.15
CA TYR A 46 -6.23 0.16 15.85
C TYR A 46 -7.31 -0.68 15.21
N THR A 47 -8.50 -0.68 15.80
CA THR A 47 -9.64 -1.44 15.28
C THR A 47 -10.37 -0.64 14.21
N LEU A 48 -10.63 -1.28 13.09
CA LEU A 48 -11.41 -0.78 11.96
C LEU A 48 -12.82 -1.36 12.07
N PRO A 49 -13.78 -0.69 12.72
CA PRO A 49 -15.12 -1.22 12.89
C PRO A 49 -15.89 -1.18 11.57
N ALA A 50 -16.48 -2.27 11.18
CA ALA A 50 -17.46 -2.33 10.11
C ALA A 50 -18.79 -2.87 10.67
N ILE A 51 -19.88 -2.14 10.44
CA ILE A 51 -21.20 -2.49 10.90
C ILE A 51 -22.02 -2.92 9.70
N LYS A 52 -22.59 -4.11 9.76
CA LYS A 52 -23.54 -4.61 8.80
C LYS A 52 -24.89 -4.80 9.49
N LEU A 53 -25.94 -4.31 8.85
CA LEU A 53 -27.30 -4.54 9.29
C LEU A 53 -27.98 -5.51 8.33
N GLY A 54 -28.65 -6.51 8.86
CA GLY A 54 -29.44 -7.45 8.07
C GLY A 54 -30.76 -6.86 7.58
N ASN A 55 -31.67 -7.71 7.13
CA ASN A 55 -33.00 -7.29 6.69
C ASN A 55 -33.86 -6.95 7.92
N ILE A 56 -34.25 -5.69 8.04
CA ILE A 56 -35.04 -5.17 9.15
C ILE A 56 -36.54 -4.99 8.82
N ILE A 57 -36.92 -5.26 7.57
CA ILE A 57 -38.30 -5.07 7.11
C ILE A 57 -39.10 -6.34 7.42
N GLN A 58 -40.21 -6.17 8.09
CA GLN A 58 -41.15 -7.23 8.42
C GLN A 58 -42.58 -6.81 8.06
N ASP A 59 -43.48 -7.79 8.05
CA ASP A 59 -44.90 -7.56 7.81
C ASP A 59 -45.53 -6.65 8.91
N ASN A 60 -46.47 -5.84 8.50
CA ASN A 60 -47.21 -5.00 9.44
C ASN A 60 -48.21 -5.86 10.19
N VAL A 61 -47.90 -6.21 11.43
CA VAL A 61 -48.77 -7.02 12.31
C VAL A 61 -49.19 -6.23 13.54
N PRO A 62 -50.39 -6.48 14.10
CA PRO A 62 -50.89 -5.73 15.27
C PRO A 62 -49.97 -5.82 16.49
N THR A 63 -49.23 -6.90 16.62
CA THR A 63 -48.29 -7.11 17.73
C THR A 63 -46.90 -7.36 17.14
N PRO A 64 -46.13 -6.31 16.84
CA PRO A 64 -44.80 -6.50 16.27
C PRO A 64 -43.88 -7.18 17.26
N GLN A 65 -43.20 -8.22 16.78
CA GLN A 65 -42.17 -8.90 17.55
C GLN A 65 -40.80 -8.46 17.08
N PRO A 66 -39.81 -8.37 17.99
CA PRO A 66 -38.45 -8.13 17.56
C PRO A 66 -38.03 -9.22 16.58
N ILE A 67 -37.43 -8.82 15.48
CA ILE A 67 -36.85 -9.77 14.53
C ILE A 67 -35.57 -10.30 15.17
N HIS A 68 -35.71 -11.39 15.92
CA HIS A 68 -34.57 -12.16 16.38
C HIS A 68 -34.25 -13.17 15.29
N GLY A 69 -33.04 -13.15 14.76
CA GLY A 69 -32.58 -14.19 13.87
C GLY A 69 -32.75 -15.55 14.56
N SER A 70 -33.63 -16.41 14.04
CA SER A 70 -33.63 -17.79 14.46
C SER A 70 -32.31 -18.43 14.02
N LYS A 71 -31.76 -19.28 14.85
CA LYS A 71 -30.51 -20.03 14.64
C LYS A 71 -30.56 -20.98 13.42
N GLY A 72 -31.00 -20.58 12.31
CA GLY A 72 -31.16 -21.37 11.08
C GLY A 72 -31.40 -20.47 9.89
N ASP A 73 -31.75 -19.24 10.14
CA ASP A 73 -31.73 -18.16 9.19
C ASP A 73 -30.34 -17.50 9.29
N ASP A 74 -29.80 -17.00 8.23
CA ASP A 74 -28.42 -16.48 8.09
C ASP A 74 -28.01 -15.37 9.08
N GLY A 75 -28.67 -15.24 10.23
CA GLY A 75 -28.38 -14.24 11.27
C GLY A 75 -28.51 -12.80 10.79
N SER A 76 -29.27 -12.58 9.71
CA SER A 76 -29.26 -11.36 8.94
C SER A 76 -30.00 -10.19 9.56
N ASN A 77 -30.70 -10.41 10.67
CA ASN A 77 -31.63 -9.42 11.24
C ASN A 77 -31.04 -8.58 12.37
N GLU A 78 -29.81 -8.84 12.78
CA GLU A 78 -29.14 -8.11 13.84
C GLU A 78 -27.99 -7.26 13.32
N TYR A 79 -27.59 -6.29 14.13
CA TYR A 79 -26.35 -5.54 13.88
C TYR A 79 -25.17 -6.50 14.00
N GLN A 80 -24.47 -6.74 12.91
CA GLN A 80 -23.25 -7.51 12.89
C GLN A 80 -22.05 -6.56 12.91
N PHE A 81 -21.28 -6.67 13.97
CA PHE A 81 -20.03 -5.92 14.10
C PHE A 81 -18.90 -6.81 13.61
N THR A 82 -18.17 -6.31 12.64
CA THR A 82 -16.91 -6.90 12.20
C THR A 82 -15.77 -6.03 12.66
N GLU A 83 -14.79 -6.66 13.25
CA GLU A 83 -13.57 -5.98 13.65
C GLU A 83 -12.43 -6.45 12.76
N ARG A 84 -11.87 -5.52 12.00
CA ARG A 84 -10.57 -5.68 11.39
C ARG A 84 -9.63 -4.73 12.09
N TYR A 85 -8.35 -5.04 12.10
CA TYR A 85 -7.39 -4.22 12.83
C TYR A 85 -6.15 -3.92 12.00
N LEU A 86 -5.54 -2.78 12.29
CA LEU A 86 -4.21 -2.41 11.90
C LEU A 86 -3.29 -2.68 13.07
N GLU A 87 -2.22 -3.43 12.83
CA GLU A 87 -1.22 -3.80 13.83
C GLU A 87 0.17 -3.49 13.25
N PRO A 88 0.62 -2.23 13.38
CA PRO A 88 1.87 -1.79 12.79
C PRO A 88 3.06 -2.59 13.32
N SER A 89 3.86 -3.13 12.41
CA SER A 89 5.07 -3.87 12.71
C SER A 89 6.29 -2.98 12.56
N ASP A 90 7.25 -3.15 13.45
CA ASP A 90 8.50 -2.40 13.48
C ASP A 90 9.44 -2.86 12.37
N PHE A 91 10.06 -1.90 11.71
CA PHE A 91 11.21 -2.13 10.86
C PHE A 91 12.13 -0.92 10.85
N MET A 92 13.37 -1.13 10.48
CA MET A 92 14.37 -0.07 10.47
C MET A 92 15.24 -0.11 9.23
N VAL A 93 15.74 1.06 8.87
CA VAL A 93 16.84 1.23 7.95
C VAL A 93 18.06 1.57 8.78
N TYR A 94 19.15 0.81 8.58
CA TYR A 94 20.43 1.08 9.22
C TYR A 94 21.52 0.97 8.16
N LEU A 95 22.30 2.04 8.01
CA LEU A 95 23.40 2.11 7.06
C LEU A 95 24.62 2.71 7.76
N GLU A 96 25.78 2.13 7.51
CA GLU A 96 27.06 2.69 7.88
C GLU A 96 27.77 3.17 6.62
N PHE A 97 28.43 4.31 6.71
CA PHE A 97 29.20 4.85 5.59
C PHE A 97 30.45 5.56 6.08
N ASN A 98 31.48 5.48 5.24
CA ASN A 98 32.74 6.19 5.43
C ASN A 98 32.79 7.40 4.48
N PRO A 99 32.78 8.62 4.96
CA PRO A 99 32.88 9.81 4.10
C PRO A 99 34.09 9.82 3.17
N ARG A 100 35.21 9.23 3.58
CA ARG A 100 36.43 9.16 2.77
C ARG A 100 36.27 8.40 1.46
N ASP A 101 35.42 7.37 1.44
CA ASP A 101 35.21 6.58 0.23
C ASP A 101 34.55 7.40 -0.88
N TYR A 102 33.90 8.48 -0.52
CA TYR A 102 33.19 9.38 -1.42
C TYR A 102 33.98 10.63 -1.79
N GLU A 103 35.07 10.98 -1.09
CA GLU A 103 35.88 12.19 -1.36
C GLU A 103 36.35 12.29 -2.81
N LYS A 104 36.71 11.18 -3.43
CA LYS A 104 37.17 11.17 -4.83
C LYS A 104 36.07 11.49 -5.86
N TYR A 105 34.81 11.28 -5.50
CA TYR A 105 33.68 11.58 -6.38
C TYR A 105 33.17 13.02 -6.25
N TRP A 106 33.56 13.71 -5.17
CA TRP A 106 33.04 15.02 -4.79
C TRP A 106 34.08 16.13 -4.90
N ARG A 107 34.90 16.06 -5.94
CA ARG A 107 35.99 16.98 -6.21
C ARG A 107 35.63 18.47 -6.18
N PHE A 108 34.36 18.82 -6.48
CA PHE A 108 33.87 20.21 -6.54
C PHE A 108 33.40 20.76 -5.22
N ALA A 109 33.27 19.94 -4.19
CA ALA A 109 32.74 20.31 -2.86
C ALA A 109 33.71 19.90 -1.74
N GLN A 110 35.01 19.89 -2.00
CA GLN A 110 35.99 19.53 -0.96
C GLN A 110 36.07 20.68 0.07
N PRO A 111 35.69 20.44 1.33
CA PRO A 111 35.92 21.45 2.37
C PRO A 111 37.40 21.63 2.62
N GLU A 112 37.84 22.89 2.75
CA GLU A 112 39.18 23.22 3.23
C GLU A 112 39.28 22.84 4.69
N GLY A 113 40.30 22.08 5.10
CA GLY A 113 40.53 21.75 6.47
C GLY A 113 41.37 20.49 6.74
N ASN A 114 41.60 20.17 8.01
CA ASN A 114 42.45 19.06 8.42
C ASN A 114 41.82 17.71 8.07
N LEU A 115 42.59 16.80 7.48
CA LEU A 115 42.19 15.48 6.96
C LEU A 115 41.50 14.58 7.99
N VAL A 116 41.71 14.80 9.28
CA VAL A 116 41.30 13.84 10.34
C VAL A 116 39.89 14.06 10.86
N PHE A 117 39.31 15.24 10.69
CA PHE A 117 37.97 15.57 11.25
C PHE A 117 37.12 16.38 10.27
N ARG A 118 37.18 16.08 8.99
CA ARG A 118 36.33 16.76 8.01
C ARG A 118 34.87 16.45 8.28
N GLU A 119 34.11 17.51 8.49
CA GLU A 119 32.67 17.44 8.49
C GLU A 119 32.17 17.24 7.06
N LEU A 120 31.17 16.41 6.90
CA LEU A 120 30.56 16.19 5.60
C LEU A 120 29.84 17.48 5.16
N ASP A 121 30.08 17.95 3.92
CA ASP A 121 29.41 19.15 3.39
C ASP A 121 27.86 18.98 3.50
N PRO A 122 27.13 19.97 4.02
CA PRO A 122 25.67 19.92 4.15
C PRO A 122 24.92 19.58 2.86
N LYS A 123 25.44 19.99 1.70
CA LYS A 123 24.86 19.66 0.39
C LYS A 123 24.96 18.18 0.07
N ILE A 124 26.09 17.58 0.43
CA ILE A 124 26.35 16.16 0.24
C ILE A 124 25.38 15.34 1.11
N GLN A 125 25.24 15.76 2.35
CA GLN A 125 24.34 15.14 3.32
C GLN A 125 22.89 15.19 2.82
N ALA A 126 22.43 16.36 2.38
CA ALA A 126 21.09 16.54 1.83
C ALA A 126 20.83 15.62 0.62
N THR A 127 21.84 15.47 -0.27
CA THR A 127 21.72 14.57 -1.42
C THR A 127 21.66 13.12 -1.00
N MET A 128 22.48 12.70 -0.04
CA MET A 128 22.46 11.31 0.48
C MET A 128 21.12 10.99 1.18
N LEU A 129 20.61 11.92 1.98
CA LEU A 129 19.31 11.79 2.62
C LEU A 129 18.20 11.67 1.58
N ARG A 130 18.22 12.51 0.55
CA ARG A 130 17.22 12.45 -0.51
C ARG A 130 17.21 11.09 -1.23
N LEU A 131 18.39 10.60 -1.64
CA LEU A 131 18.51 9.29 -2.29
C LEU A 131 18.01 8.16 -1.39
N LEU A 132 18.29 8.25 -0.09
CA LEU A 132 17.82 7.26 0.88
C LEU A 132 16.30 7.32 1.04
N MET A 133 15.71 8.53 1.07
CA MET A 133 14.25 8.70 1.11
C MET A 133 13.59 8.20 -0.16
N ASP A 134 14.18 8.46 -1.33
CA ASP A 134 13.66 7.95 -2.60
C ASP A 134 13.67 6.41 -2.62
N LYS A 135 14.75 5.78 -2.16
CA LYS A 135 14.82 4.32 -2.06
C LYS A 135 13.85 3.73 -1.04
N LYS A 136 13.63 4.43 0.06
CA LYS A 136 12.61 4.05 1.03
C LYS A 136 11.19 4.18 0.47
N ASN A 137 10.93 5.24 -0.31
CA ASN A 137 9.64 5.44 -0.98
C ASN A 137 9.32 4.31 -1.96
N GLU A 138 10.31 3.93 -2.76
CA GLU A 138 10.21 2.77 -3.65
C GLU A 138 9.88 1.49 -2.87
N TYR A 139 10.60 1.24 -1.78
CA TYR A 139 10.34 0.08 -0.93
C TYR A 139 8.91 0.09 -0.36
N ILE A 140 8.46 1.22 0.19
CA ILE A 140 7.10 1.34 0.77
C ILE A 140 6.05 1.15 -0.33
N GLY A 141 6.25 1.74 -1.51
CA GLY A 141 5.32 1.61 -2.64
C GLY A 141 5.10 0.15 -3.04
N ASN A 142 6.18 -0.63 -3.11
CA ASN A 142 6.10 -2.06 -3.38
C ASN A 142 5.53 -2.84 -2.19
N ALA A 143 6.01 -2.57 -0.98
CA ALA A 143 5.62 -3.29 0.23
C ALA A 143 4.12 -3.17 0.55
N ILE A 144 3.47 -2.04 0.26
CA ILE A 144 2.02 -1.88 0.42
C ILE A 144 1.27 -3.00 -0.31
N TRP A 145 1.73 -3.40 -1.49
CA TRP A 145 1.05 -4.40 -2.32
C TRP A 145 1.60 -5.81 -2.14
N THR A 146 2.92 -5.98 -2.09
CA THR A 146 3.60 -7.29 -2.20
C THR A 146 4.16 -7.83 -0.89
N SER A 147 4.11 -7.07 0.20
CA SER A 147 4.65 -7.52 1.48
C SER A 147 3.88 -8.71 2.06
N ALA A 148 4.60 -9.59 2.75
CA ALA A 148 4.01 -10.68 3.51
C ALA A 148 4.80 -10.92 4.79
N ARG A 149 4.14 -10.90 5.93
CA ARG A 149 4.76 -11.15 7.23
C ARG A 149 5.43 -12.53 7.24
N GLY A 150 6.72 -12.54 7.54
CA GLY A 150 7.54 -13.75 7.52
C GLY A 150 8.12 -14.12 6.14
N GLY A 151 7.87 -13.32 5.11
CA GLY A 151 8.43 -13.49 3.77
C GLY A 151 7.62 -14.43 2.86
N ASP A 152 8.18 -14.75 1.70
CA ASP A 152 7.54 -15.55 0.65
C ASP A 152 7.12 -16.95 1.10
N THR A 153 7.97 -17.63 1.87
CA THR A 153 7.69 -18.97 2.41
C THR A 153 6.50 -18.97 3.36
N ALA A 154 6.39 -17.93 4.21
CA ALA A 154 5.27 -17.80 5.15
C ALA A 154 3.97 -17.33 4.45
N ALA A 155 4.09 -16.62 3.33
CA ALA A 155 2.96 -16.16 2.56
C ALA A 155 2.12 -17.32 1.99
N LYS A 156 2.77 -18.44 1.65
CA LYS A 156 2.15 -19.60 0.98
C LYS A 156 1.39 -19.20 -0.29
N ILE A 157 1.95 -18.26 -1.04
CA ILE A 157 1.38 -17.76 -2.29
C ILE A 157 2.30 -18.19 -3.43
N THR A 158 1.73 -18.89 -4.39
CA THR A 158 2.42 -19.28 -5.61
C THR A 158 2.28 -18.18 -6.65
N ALA A 159 3.41 -17.61 -7.06
CA ALA A 159 3.47 -16.67 -8.18
C ALA A 159 3.46 -17.42 -9.53
N PRO A 160 2.93 -16.82 -10.59
CA PRO A 160 3.14 -17.31 -11.95
C PRO A 160 4.63 -17.37 -12.31
N GLU A 161 4.98 -18.13 -13.34
CA GLU A 161 6.37 -18.27 -13.78
C GLU A 161 6.92 -16.92 -14.25
N GLY A 162 8.11 -16.56 -13.75
CA GLY A 162 8.76 -15.30 -14.09
C GLY A 162 8.26 -14.05 -13.36
N CYS A 163 7.20 -14.16 -12.55
CA CYS A 163 6.62 -13.02 -11.85
C CYS A 163 7.20 -12.80 -10.45
N THR A 164 7.04 -11.59 -9.93
CA THR A 164 7.49 -11.17 -8.60
C THR A 164 6.79 -11.99 -7.51
N LYS A 165 7.55 -12.60 -6.60
CA LYS A 165 6.98 -13.35 -5.47
C LYS A 165 6.49 -12.40 -4.38
N ILE A 166 5.35 -12.71 -3.80
CA ILE A 166 4.82 -11.99 -2.64
C ILE A 166 5.69 -12.28 -1.41
N GLY A 167 6.16 -11.22 -0.74
CA GLY A 167 7.08 -11.32 0.40
C GLY A 167 8.55 -11.52 0.02
N ALA A 168 8.91 -11.34 -1.26
CA ALA A 168 10.29 -11.33 -1.71
C ALA A 168 11.05 -10.07 -1.25
N ASN A 169 12.38 -10.02 -1.50
CA ASN A 169 13.20 -8.81 -1.39
C ASN A 169 13.11 -8.05 -0.06
N LYS A 170 13.00 -8.76 1.07
CA LYS A 170 12.84 -8.20 2.42
C LYS A 170 11.48 -7.54 2.70
N GLU A 171 10.51 -7.66 1.83
CA GLU A 171 9.13 -7.21 2.03
C GLU A 171 8.37 -8.17 2.96
N LYS A 172 8.79 -8.25 4.23
CA LYS A 172 8.38 -9.30 5.18
C LYS A 172 7.86 -8.81 6.53
N TYR A 173 7.76 -7.50 6.71
CA TYR A 173 7.45 -6.94 8.03
C TYR A 173 5.96 -6.88 8.33
N PHE A 174 5.12 -6.65 7.34
CA PHE A 174 3.67 -6.61 7.47
C PHE A 174 2.99 -7.31 6.28
N ASP A 175 1.69 -7.48 6.33
CA ASP A 175 0.92 -8.11 5.24
C ASP A 175 0.41 -7.04 4.27
N GLY A 176 0.85 -7.13 3.01
CA GLY A 176 0.41 -6.24 1.94
C GLY A 176 -0.99 -6.55 1.42
N VAL A 177 -1.49 -5.65 0.58
CA VAL A 177 -2.87 -5.70 0.06
C VAL A 177 -3.16 -6.99 -0.69
N VAL A 178 -2.26 -7.45 -1.56
CA VAL A 178 -2.48 -8.68 -2.35
C VAL A 178 -2.58 -9.90 -1.44
N LYS A 179 -1.70 -9.99 -0.44
CA LYS A 179 -1.78 -11.07 0.56
C LYS A 179 -3.09 -11.01 1.35
N ARG A 180 -3.49 -9.82 1.82
CA ARG A 180 -4.76 -9.63 2.53
C ARG A 180 -5.97 -10.00 1.67
N ILE A 181 -5.94 -9.69 0.36
CA ILE A 181 -6.99 -10.09 -0.58
C ILE A 181 -7.04 -11.62 -0.72
N LEU A 182 -5.91 -12.27 -0.95
CA LEU A 182 -5.85 -13.72 -1.17
C LEU A 182 -6.21 -14.50 0.11
N ASP A 183 -5.83 -13.98 1.28
CA ASP A 183 -6.25 -14.53 2.56
C ASP A 183 -7.78 -14.43 2.76
N ASN A 184 -8.40 -13.34 2.30
CA ASN A 184 -9.83 -13.13 2.37
C ASN A 184 -10.66 -13.88 1.30
N VAL A 185 -10.02 -14.37 0.25
CA VAL A 185 -10.67 -15.27 -0.74
C VAL A 185 -10.83 -16.67 -0.17
N SER A 186 -9.87 -17.11 0.63
CA SER A 186 -9.90 -18.39 1.30
C SER A 186 -10.51 -18.21 2.70
N SER A 187 -11.49 -19.01 3.06
CA SER A 187 -12.20 -18.97 4.35
C SER A 187 -11.31 -19.25 5.60
N LYS A 188 -10.00 -19.30 5.43
CA LYS A 188 -9.02 -19.60 6.47
C LYS A 188 -8.45 -18.36 7.19
N ASP A 189 -8.80 -17.14 6.75
CA ASP A 189 -8.39 -15.94 7.48
C ASP A 189 -9.23 -15.78 8.74
N THR A 190 -8.59 -15.77 9.90
CA THR A 190 -9.23 -15.57 11.21
C THR A 190 -9.86 -14.16 11.35
N GLN A 191 -9.53 -13.22 10.49
CA GLN A 191 -10.16 -11.89 10.41
C GLN A 191 -11.38 -11.84 9.49
N VAL A 192 -11.73 -12.93 8.83
CA VAL A 192 -12.90 -13.06 7.92
C VAL A 192 -14.19 -13.29 8.68
N VAL A 193 -14.37 -12.78 9.85
CA VAL A 193 -15.67 -12.88 10.52
C VAL A 193 -16.56 -11.78 9.97
N ALA A 194 -17.68 -12.12 9.38
CA ALA A 194 -18.80 -11.26 8.97
C ALA A 194 -18.55 -10.13 7.92
N GLY A 195 -17.30 -9.78 7.54
CA GLY A 195 -17.04 -8.75 6.50
C GLY A 195 -17.25 -9.21 5.05
N GLY A 196 -17.53 -10.50 4.86
CA GLY A 196 -17.59 -11.12 3.54
C GLY A 196 -16.21 -11.44 2.98
N GLN A 197 -16.19 -12.09 1.82
CA GLN A 197 -14.97 -12.47 1.10
C GLN A 197 -14.72 -11.53 -0.07
N CYS A 198 -13.45 -11.35 -0.46
CA CYS A 198 -13.11 -10.68 -1.71
C CYS A 198 -13.62 -11.49 -2.91
N ILE A 199 -14.08 -10.78 -3.92
CA ILE A 199 -14.69 -11.39 -5.12
C ILE A 199 -13.59 -11.62 -6.16
N VAL A 200 -13.31 -12.87 -6.48
CA VAL A 200 -12.37 -13.21 -7.56
C VAL A 200 -13.08 -13.17 -8.91
N SER A 201 -12.62 -12.34 -9.83
CA SER A 201 -13.17 -12.23 -11.18
C SER A 201 -12.59 -13.26 -12.16
N GLY A 202 -11.30 -13.56 -12.01
CA GLY A 202 -10.57 -14.53 -12.82
C GLY A 202 -9.17 -14.76 -12.28
N THR A 203 -8.52 -15.80 -12.78
CA THR A 203 -7.19 -16.24 -12.36
C THR A 203 -6.26 -16.49 -13.55
N THR A 204 -6.61 -15.97 -14.73
CA THR A 204 -5.80 -16.09 -15.93
C THR A 204 -4.68 -15.06 -15.95
N GLU A 205 -3.57 -15.41 -16.58
CA GLU A 205 -2.49 -14.46 -16.82
C GLU A 205 -2.93 -13.39 -17.83
N LEU A 206 -2.48 -12.16 -17.60
CA LEU A 206 -2.78 -11.00 -18.44
C LEU A 206 -1.62 -10.77 -19.40
N THR A 207 -1.55 -11.56 -20.44
CA THR A 207 -0.42 -11.55 -21.39
C THR A 207 -0.60 -10.57 -22.54
N ASP A 208 -1.84 -10.26 -22.88
CA ASP A 208 -2.17 -9.34 -23.97
C ASP A 208 -3.33 -8.40 -23.61
N GLY A 209 -3.47 -7.32 -24.35
CA GLY A 209 -4.49 -6.31 -24.11
C GLY A 209 -5.93 -6.79 -24.24
N ALA A 210 -6.18 -7.82 -25.04
CA ALA A 210 -7.51 -8.42 -25.17
C ALA A 210 -7.88 -9.20 -23.89
N ALA A 211 -6.92 -9.90 -23.29
CA ALA A 211 -7.09 -10.57 -22.00
C ALA A 211 -7.35 -9.54 -20.88
N VAL A 212 -6.63 -8.41 -20.90
CA VAL A 212 -6.85 -7.32 -19.92
C VAL A 212 -8.24 -6.71 -20.08
N GLU A 213 -8.69 -6.42 -21.31
CA GLU A 213 -10.05 -5.91 -21.56
C GLU A 213 -11.11 -6.90 -21.06
N ALA A 214 -10.97 -8.18 -21.38
CA ALA A 214 -11.88 -9.23 -20.92
C ALA A 214 -11.92 -9.32 -19.38
N ALA A 215 -10.77 -9.20 -18.74
CA ALA A 215 -10.65 -9.20 -17.28
C ALA A 215 -11.33 -7.96 -16.65
N LEU A 216 -11.15 -6.76 -17.22
CA LEU A 216 -11.85 -5.54 -16.78
C LEU A 216 -13.38 -5.71 -16.89
N TYR A 217 -13.88 -6.30 -17.98
CA TYR A 217 -15.31 -6.61 -18.11
C TYR A 217 -15.78 -7.63 -17.07
N ALA A 218 -15.01 -8.67 -16.81
CA ALA A 218 -15.33 -9.68 -15.81
C ALA A 218 -15.40 -9.07 -14.40
N MET A 219 -14.43 -8.20 -14.05
CA MET A 219 -14.43 -7.47 -12.81
C MET A 219 -15.65 -6.57 -12.68
N TRP A 220 -15.94 -5.79 -13.71
CA TRP A 220 -17.14 -4.92 -13.72
C TRP A 220 -18.44 -5.72 -13.57
N LYS A 221 -18.57 -6.87 -14.23
CA LYS A 221 -19.74 -7.72 -14.12
C LYS A 221 -19.95 -8.27 -12.71
N LYS A 222 -18.87 -8.64 -12.03
CA LYS A 222 -18.90 -9.16 -10.66
C LYS A 222 -18.96 -8.07 -9.58
N CYS A 223 -18.68 -6.82 -9.94
CA CYS A 223 -18.75 -5.70 -9.00
C CYS A 223 -20.16 -5.55 -8.41
N PRO A 224 -20.32 -5.43 -7.09
CA PRO A 224 -21.60 -5.20 -6.43
C PRO A 224 -22.31 -3.98 -6.98
N LYS A 225 -23.60 -4.09 -7.28
CA LYS A 225 -24.37 -3.00 -7.92
C LYS A 225 -24.42 -1.74 -7.07
N GLN A 226 -24.39 -1.90 -5.76
CA GLN A 226 -24.47 -0.80 -4.77
C GLN A 226 -23.29 0.17 -4.90
N ILE A 227 -22.07 -0.35 -5.12
CA ILE A 227 -20.86 0.46 -5.18
C ILE A 227 -20.58 1.04 -6.57
N ARG A 228 -21.23 0.54 -7.65
CA ARG A 228 -20.97 1.00 -9.02
C ARG A 228 -21.20 2.49 -9.23
N LYS A 229 -22.09 3.11 -8.44
CA LYS A 229 -22.38 4.55 -8.52
C LYS A 229 -21.34 5.43 -7.82
N LYS A 230 -20.55 4.87 -6.88
CA LYS A 230 -19.57 5.64 -6.12
C LYS A 230 -18.50 6.23 -7.03
N THR A 231 -18.16 7.51 -6.83
CA THR A 231 -17.14 8.22 -7.62
C THR A 231 -15.73 7.74 -7.31
N SER A 232 -15.50 7.31 -6.08
CA SER A 232 -14.25 6.77 -5.56
C SER A 232 -13.93 5.34 -6.02
N LEU A 233 -14.85 4.69 -6.75
CA LEU A 233 -14.61 3.38 -7.35
C LEU A 233 -13.58 3.50 -8.49
N ALA A 234 -12.48 2.77 -8.39
CA ALA A 234 -11.40 2.78 -9.38
C ALA A 234 -10.85 1.37 -9.63
N PHE A 235 -10.33 1.17 -10.84
CA PHE A 235 -9.51 0.03 -11.19
C PHE A 235 -8.06 0.38 -10.91
N VAL A 236 -7.39 -0.41 -10.09
CA VAL A 236 -5.96 -0.30 -9.82
C VAL A 236 -5.28 -1.46 -10.51
N VAL A 237 -4.30 -1.17 -11.35
CA VAL A 237 -3.67 -2.14 -12.26
C VAL A 237 -2.15 -2.03 -12.20
N GLY A 238 -1.45 -3.11 -12.51
CA GLY A 238 0.00 -3.06 -12.71
C GLY A 238 0.35 -2.38 -14.04
N TRP A 239 1.56 -1.86 -14.16
CA TRP A 239 2.02 -1.22 -15.40
C TRP A 239 2.09 -2.18 -16.59
N ASP A 240 2.44 -3.44 -16.36
CA ASP A 240 2.44 -4.50 -17.38
C ASP A 240 1.05 -4.67 -18.04
N ALA A 241 0.01 -4.77 -17.22
CA ALA A 241 -1.37 -4.88 -17.70
C ALA A 241 -1.84 -3.58 -18.37
N TRP A 242 -1.40 -2.42 -17.84
CA TRP A 242 -1.74 -1.13 -18.42
C TRP A 242 -1.14 -0.95 -19.82
N ASP A 243 0.16 -1.23 -19.98
CA ASP A 243 0.85 -1.09 -21.27
C ASP A 243 0.27 -2.00 -22.35
N ALA A 244 -0.02 -3.26 -21.98
CA ALA A 244 -0.69 -4.19 -22.88
C ALA A 244 -2.10 -3.70 -23.32
N TYR A 245 -2.86 -3.15 -22.38
CA TYR A 245 -4.19 -2.60 -22.65
C TYR A 245 -4.12 -1.35 -23.53
N ASP A 246 -3.18 -0.45 -23.25
CA ASP A 246 -3.00 0.79 -24.00
C ASP A 246 -2.59 0.53 -25.45
N GLN A 247 -1.63 -0.38 -25.66
CA GLN A 247 -1.24 -0.81 -26.99
C GLN A 247 -2.43 -1.40 -27.74
N TYR A 248 -3.18 -2.29 -27.09
CA TYR A 248 -4.34 -2.93 -27.70
C TYR A 248 -5.42 -1.93 -28.14
N ILE A 249 -5.73 -0.93 -27.29
CA ILE A 249 -6.67 0.14 -27.67
C ILE A 249 -6.14 0.97 -28.82
N SER A 250 -4.84 1.25 -28.84
CA SER A 250 -4.19 2.04 -29.89
C SER A 250 -4.23 1.32 -31.25
N ASP A 251 -4.12 0.00 -31.24
CA ASP A 251 -4.14 -0.85 -32.46
C ASP A 251 -5.55 -1.11 -33.00
N LYS A 252 -6.59 -0.83 -32.22
CA LYS A 252 -7.98 -1.00 -32.70
C LYS A 252 -8.23 -0.09 -33.89
N LYS A 253 -8.67 -0.68 -35.01
CA LYS A 253 -8.98 0.03 -36.29
C LYS A 253 -10.12 1.05 -36.13
N VAL A 254 -11.03 0.81 -35.21
CA VAL A 254 -12.16 1.71 -34.92
C VAL A 254 -11.85 2.46 -33.64
N LYS A 255 -11.52 3.73 -33.78
CA LYS A 255 -11.31 4.62 -32.63
C LYS A 255 -12.67 5.06 -32.08
N TYR A 256 -13.13 4.43 -31.04
CA TYR A 256 -14.27 4.90 -30.25
C TYR A 256 -13.88 6.15 -29.45
N SER A 257 -14.88 6.86 -28.87
CA SER A 257 -14.66 7.99 -27.98
C SER A 257 -13.81 7.65 -26.73
N GLU A 258 -13.56 6.38 -26.49
CA GLU A 258 -12.68 5.86 -25.43
C GLU A 258 -11.19 6.12 -25.71
N ASN A 259 -10.84 6.42 -26.96
CA ASN A 259 -9.45 6.67 -27.39
C ASN A 259 -9.03 8.14 -27.33
N THR A 260 -9.83 9.00 -26.70
CA THR A 260 -9.45 10.38 -26.40
C THR A 260 -8.57 10.39 -25.16
N GLU A 261 -7.56 11.26 -25.09
CA GLU A 261 -6.65 11.38 -23.93
C GLU A 261 -7.38 11.43 -22.58
N VAL A 262 -8.52 12.10 -22.52
CA VAL A 262 -9.38 12.19 -21.32
C VAL A 262 -10.01 10.84 -20.94
N ASN A 263 -10.32 9.98 -21.90
CA ASN A 263 -11.00 8.71 -21.68
C ASN A 263 -10.05 7.51 -21.63
N ARG A 264 -8.79 7.68 -22.00
CA ARG A 264 -7.78 6.63 -22.03
C ARG A 264 -7.64 5.92 -20.69
N TYR A 265 -7.63 6.70 -19.60
CA TYR A 265 -7.56 6.19 -18.23
C TYR A 265 -8.93 5.87 -17.61
N ARG A 266 -9.94 5.52 -18.43
CA ARG A 266 -11.28 5.22 -17.94
C ARG A 266 -11.86 3.99 -18.60
N PHE A 267 -12.50 3.14 -17.78
CA PHE A 267 -13.28 2.01 -18.22
C PHE A 267 -14.67 2.08 -17.61
N LYS A 268 -15.73 2.05 -18.43
CA LYS A 268 -17.13 2.23 -17.99
C LYS A 268 -17.34 3.48 -17.10
N GLY A 269 -16.62 4.55 -17.41
CA GLY A 269 -16.67 5.82 -16.67
C GLY A 269 -15.90 5.82 -15.35
N LYS A 270 -15.23 4.75 -14.96
CA LYS A 270 -14.38 4.65 -13.76
C LYS A 270 -12.92 4.78 -14.15
N ARG A 271 -12.11 5.37 -13.24
CA ARG A 271 -10.68 5.57 -13.49
C ARG A 271 -9.94 4.22 -13.49
N ILE A 272 -8.98 4.09 -14.38
CA ILE A 272 -7.95 3.07 -14.34
C ILE A 272 -6.67 3.77 -13.85
N ILE A 273 -6.05 3.24 -12.82
CA ILE A 273 -4.88 3.84 -12.19
C ILE A 273 -3.75 2.81 -12.21
N PRO A 274 -2.72 3.02 -13.06
CA PRO A 274 -1.54 2.17 -13.06
C PRO A 274 -0.67 2.48 -11.85
N ILE A 275 -0.20 1.46 -11.13
CA ILE A 275 0.64 1.56 -9.94
C ILE A 275 1.84 0.63 -10.07
N VAL A 276 3.03 1.14 -9.74
CA VAL A 276 4.30 0.40 -9.85
C VAL A 276 4.37 -0.78 -8.87
N GLY A 277 3.82 -0.63 -7.67
CA GLY A 277 3.93 -1.66 -6.63
C GLY A 277 3.00 -2.85 -6.77
N ILE A 278 2.08 -2.86 -7.73
CA ILE A 278 1.18 -4.00 -7.95
C ILE A 278 1.94 -5.10 -8.69
N PRO A 279 1.88 -6.35 -8.20
CA PRO A 279 2.54 -7.45 -8.87
C PRO A 279 1.87 -7.76 -10.21
N GLU A 280 2.64 -8.38 -11.11
CA GLU A 280 2.24 -8.71 -12.49
C GLU A 280 0.94 -9.52 -12.50
N HIS A 281 0.17 -9.41 -13.57
CA HIS A 281 -1.09 -10.13 -13.76
C HIS A 281 -2.12 -9.93 -12.65
N THR A 282 -2.05 -8.80 -11.92
CA THR A 282 -2.97 -8.48 -10.85
C THR A 282 -3.68 -7.16 -11.11
N MET A 283 -4.99 -7.16 -10.95
CA MET A 283 -5.85 -5.98 -11.00
C MET A 283 -6.83 -6.00 -9.84
N VAL A 284 -7.09 -4.85 -9.26
CA VAL A 284 -8.00 -4.69 -8.12
C VAL A 284 -9.03 -3.61 -8.42
N LEU A 285 -10.30 -3.90 -8.23
CA LEU A 285 -11.40 -2.94 -8.30
C LEU A 285 -11.99 -2.75 -6.91
N GLY A 286 -12.03 -1.53 -6.45
CA GLY A 286 -12.57 -1.22 -5.14
C GLY A 286 -12.81 0.28 -4.96
N GLU A 287 -13.36 0.63 -3.82
CA GLU A 287 -13.52 2.02 -3.40
C GLU A 287 -12.23 2.50 -2.75
N PHE A 288 -11.53 3.41 -3.42
CA PHE A 288 -10.26 3.93 -2.97
C PHE A 288 -10.33 5.46 -2.88
N SER A 289 -9.97 5.99 -1.72
CA SER A 289 -9.94 7.42 -1.45
C SER A 289 -8.98 7.74 -0.29
N THR A 290 -8.69 9.01 -0.08
CA THR A 290 -7.95 9.48 1.11
C THR A 290 -8.86 9.64 2.33
N GLY A 291 -10.17 9.63 2.14
CA GLY A 291 -11.16 9.79 3.21
C GLY A 291 -11.39 8.51 4.03
N MET A 292 -12.15 8.65 5.10
CA MET A 292 -12.55 7.52 5.96
C MET A 292 -13.41 6.47 5.24
N ASP A 293 -14.00 6.83 4.10
CA ASP A 293 -14.79 5.91 3.27
C ASP A 293 -13.93 4.95 2.46
N SER A 294 -12.61 5.16 2.44
CA SER A 294 -11.69 4.29 1.73
C SER A 294 -11.77 2.86 2.23
N ASN A 295 -11.67 1.93 1.30
CA ASN A 295 -11.59 0.51 1.64
C ASN A 295 -10.17 0.05 1.98
N LEU A 296 -9.17 0.85 1.60
CA LEU A 296 -7.78 0.58 1.88
C LEU A 296 -7.25 1.55 2.94
N TRP A 297 -6.74 1.02 4.04
CA TRP A 297 -6.21 1.77 5.14
C TRP A 297 -4.77 1.40 5.44
N MET A 298 -3.98 2.41 5.75
CA MET A 298 -2.60 2.26 6.21
C MET A 298 -2.47 2.88 7.60
N GLY A 299 -1.98 2.08 8.54
CA GLY A 299 -1.64 2.53 9.89
C GLY A 299 -0.15 2.79 9.99
N VAL A 300 0.21 3.95 10.54
CA VAL A 300 1.59 4.35 10.77
C VAL A 300 1.74 4.93 12.16
N ASP A 301 2.89 4.73 12.75
CA ASP A 301 3.26 5.36 14.01
C ASP A 301 4.35 6.40 13.74
N TYR A 302 3.99 7.67 13.87
CA TYR A 302 4.93 8.79 13.78
C TYR A 302 5.00 9.57 15.09
N ALA A 303 4.13 9.24 16.06
CA ALA A 303 3.68 10.27 16.96
C ALA A 303 4.61 10.55 18.14
N ASN A 304 5.51 9.67 18.54
CA ASN A 304 6.18 9.85 19.82
C ASN A 304 7.66 9.45 19.89
N ASP A 305 8.30 9.08 18.79
CA ASP A 305 9.72 8.74 18.81
C ASP A 305 10.55 9.93 18.35
N THR A 306 11.12 10.65 19.31
CA THR A 306 12.09 11.73 19.07
C THR A 306 13.37 11.24 18.38
N ASP A 307 13.58 9.94 18.29
CA ASP A 307 14.77 9.29 17.72
C ASP A 307 14.50 8.48 16.44
N ILE A 308 13.46 8.80 15.68
CA ILE A 308 13.09 8.04 14.47
C ILE A 308 14.18 8.12 13.39
N LEU A 309 14.80 9.29 13.24
CA LEU A 309 15.89 9.51 12.29
C LEU A 309 17.12 10.00 13.06
N LYS A 310 18.16 9.19 13.03
CA LYS A 310 19.44 9.53 13.69
C LYS A 310 20.59 9.38 12.72
N ILE A 311 21.44 10.42 12.66
CA ILE A 311 22.71 10.39 11.96
C ILE A 311 23.77 10.81 12.97
N ASP A 312 24.73 9.93 13.22
CA ASP A 312 25.79 10.21 14.19
C ASP A 312 27.06 9.42 13.83
N ARG A 313 28.16 9.72 14.52
CA ARG A 313 29.36 8.91 14.43
C ARG A 313 29.14 7.57 15.11
N LEU A 314 29.65 6.51 14.51
CA LEU A 314 29.53 5.16 15.07
C LEU A 314 30.19 5.05 16.45
N GLN A 315 31.34 5.69 16.60
CA GLN A 315 32.10 5.81 17.85
C GLN A 315 32.77 7.18 17.92
N ALA A 316 33.06 7.68 19.14
CA ALA A 316 33.62 8.99 19.33
C ALA A 316 34.99 9.22 18.62
N ASN A 317 35.76 8.14 18.41
CA ASN A 317 37.06 8.15 17.71
C ASN A 317 36.98 7.56 16.31
N SER A 318 35.79 7.23 15.80
CA SER A 318 35.59 6.65 14.47
C SER A 318 35.28 7.75 13.45
N GLU A 319 35.76 7.56 12.24
CA GLU A 319 35.37 8.37 11.07
C GLU A 319 34.12 7.84 10.39
N LEU A 320 33.62 6.69 10.82
CA LEU A 320 32.40 6.08 10.32
C LEU A 320 31.17 6.79 10.88
N PHE A 321 30.24 7.08 10.00
CA PHE A 321 28.92 7.58 10.34
C PHE A 321 27.87 6.48 10.15
N PHE A 322 26.83 6.52 10.95
CA PHE A 322 25.67 5.67 10.76
C PHE A 322 24.42 6.51 10.51
N PHE A 323 23.54 5.95 9.71
CA PHE A 323 22.20 6.43 9.50
C PHE A 323 21.24 5.38 10.03
N GLN A 324 20.36 5.78 10.93
CA GLN A 324 19.33 4.91 11.50
C GLN A 324 17.98 5.59 11.37
N MET A 325 17.00 4.85 10.87
CA MET A 325 15.61 5.26 10.79
C MET A 325 14.70 4.12 11.20
N ARG A 326 13.80 4.38 12.13
CA ARG A 326 12.80 3.42 12.59
C ARG A 326 11.41 3.84 12.12
N MET A 327 10.57 2.88 11.82
CA MET A 327 9.17 3.13 11.48
C MET A 327 8.30 1.91 11.73
N LYS A 328 7.01 2.16 11.91
CA LYS A 328 5.99 1.13 12.04
C LYS A 328 4.93 1.34 10.97
N MET A 329 4.54 0.27 10.31
CA MET A 329 3.50 0.33 9.28
C MET A 329 2.71 -0.98 9.23
N ASP A 330 1.44 -0.87 8.89
CA ASP A 330 0.58 -1.99 8.50
C ASP A 330 -0.46 -1.50 7.51
N VAL A 331 -0.98 -2.41 6.69
CA VAL A 331 -2.01 -2.13 5.69
C VAL A 331 -3.13 -3.14 5.83
N ASN A 332 -4.38 -2.68 5.78
CA ASN A 332 -5.53 -3.58 5.82
C ASN A 332 -6.69 -3.06 4.98
N ILE A 333 -7.59 -4.00 4.66
CA ILE A 333 -8.82 -3.78 3.91
C ILE A 333 -9.98 -3.78 4.90
N VAL A 334 -10.87 -2.78 4.80
CA VAL A 334 -12.02 -2.66 5.72
C VAL A 334 -13.19 -3.53 5.27
N ARG A 335 -13.56 -3.47 3.99
CA ARG A 335 -14.74 -4.13 3.42
C ARG A 335 -14.37 -5.08 2.28
N PRO A 336 -13.95 -6.32 2.57
CA PRO A 336 -13.52 -7.28 1.54
C PRO A 336 -14.59 -7.58 0.50
N ALA A 337 -15.87 -7.65 0.89
CA ALA A 337 -16.99 -7.92 -0.01
C ALA A 337 -17.19 -6.86 -1.10
N GLU A 338 -16.59 -5.69 -0.95
CA GLU A 338 -16.63 -4.61 -1.96
C GLU A 338 -15.41 -4.61 -2.88
N ILE A 339 -14.47 -5.53 -2.69
CA ILE A 339 -13.26 -5.65 -3.51
C ILE A 339 -13.45 -6.77 -4.52
N VAL A 340 -13.18 -6.45 -5.78
CA VAL A 340 -13.11 -7.43 -6.86
C VAL A 340 -11.68 -7.50 -7.35
N VAL A 341 -11.11 -8.70 -7.37
CA VAL A 341 -9.73 -8.94 -7.79
C VAL A 341 -9.69 -9.86 -9.00
N HIS A 342 -8.76 -9.57 -9.89
CA HIS A 342 -8.27 -10.48 -10.92
C HIS A 342 -6.79 -10.71 -10.64
N THR A 343 -6.37 -11.96 -10.42
CA THR A 343 -4.97 -12.25 -10.14
C THR A 343 -4.63 -13.69 -10.51
N ALA A 344 -3.48 -13.87 -11.14
CA ALA A 344 -2.93 -15.18 -11.44
C ALA A 344 -2.23 -15.84 -10.22
N TYR A 345 -2.01 -15.08 -9.16
CA TYR A 345 -1.44 -15.58 -7.90
C TYR A 345 -2.43 -16.48 -7.18
N LYS A 346 -1.94 -17.59 -6.65
CA LYS A 346 -2.75 -18.60 -5.95
C LYS A 346 -2.21 -18.83 -4.55
N LYS A 347 -3.09 -18.86 -3.56
CA LYS A 347 -2.72 -19.29 -2.22
C LYS A 347 -2.64 -20.81 -2.19
N SER A 348 -1.49 -21.34 -1.77
CA SER A 348 -1.32 -22.77 -1.50
C SER A 348 -2.08 -23.13 -0.22
N GLU A 349 -2.76 -24.24 -0.21
CA GLU A 349 -3.51 -24.74 0.94
C GLU A 349 -2.59 -25.19 2.10
#